data_cff81ba96b00807ad3447bf5417a30ab
#
_entry.id   cff81ba96b00807ad3447bf5417a30ab
#
_cell.length_a   1.000
_cell.length_b   1.000
_cell.length_c   1.000
_cell.angle_alpha   90.00
_cell.angle_beta   90.00
_cell.angle_gamma   90.00
#
_symmetry.space_group_name_H-M   'P 1'
#
loop_
_entity.id
_entity.type
_entity.pdbx_description
1 polymer ?
#
loop_
_entity_poly.entity_id
_entity_poly.type
_entity_poly.pdbx_seq_one_letter_code
_entity_poly.pdbx_strand_id
1 'polypeptide(L)'
;MILLSTNAQNIFWLGRYLTRIQYLCSQFPFKNNTSALDYAHAFCLPAFDASSLNEMILDAEQPASFHQQFQNAKNNIYDLRGVISAQSFAELNQLLQQAEKNAGLICDVCDECNDVLEAEEDELLFLFFSLGQKMEQLDRQIRLKQTSAQTLQELGGLIESLDQQGLASLPDAWIELKKQPDSMRYYHFSDHIDSLFEMVRL
;
A
#
# COMPACT_ATOMS: atom_id res chain seq x y z
N MET A 1 7.74 7.21 21.25
CA MET A 1 6.51 8.03 21.05
C MET A 1 5.31 7.11 21.11
N ILE A 2 4.20 7.49 21.72
CA ILE A 2 2.96 6.69 21.65
C ILE A 2 2.31 7.02 20.30
N LEU A 3 2.37 6.08 19.36
CA LEU A 3 1.72 6.24 18.07
C LEU A 3 0.20 6.08 18.26
N LEU A 4 -0.58 7.12 17.95
CA LEU A 4 -2.05 7.02 17.96
C LEU A 4 -2.51 6.04 16.88
N SER A 5 -3.59 5.30 17.13
CA SER A 5 -4.09 4.29 16.21
C SER A 5 -4.43 4.85 14.82
N THR A 6 -4.98 6.06 14.76
CA THR A 6 -5.25 6.76 13.49
C THR A 6 -3.98 7.04 12.70
N ASN A 7 -2.88 7.36 13.38
CA ASN A 7 -1.59 7.58 12.72
C ASN A 7 -1.01 6.26 12.18
N ALA A 8 -1.07 5.19 12.98
CA ALA A 8 -0.66 3.86 12.53
C ALA A 8 -1.46 3.41 11.29
N GLN A 9 -2.77 3.65 11.31
CA GLN A 9 -3.65 3.37 10.17
C GLN A 9 -3.27 4.20 8.93
N ASN A 10 -3.01 5.50 9.09
CA ASN A 10 -2.61 6.37 7.97
C ASN A 10 -1.25 5.95 7.39
N ILE A 11 -0.28 5.56 8.23
CA ILE A 11 1.02 5.04 7.79
C ILE A 11 0.84 3.73 7.01
N PHE A 12 0.04 2.80 7.53
CA PHE A 12 -0.27 1.53 6.89
C PHE A 12 -0.91 1.75 5.50
N TRP A 13 -1.93 2.60 5.40
CA TRP A 13 -2.58 2.90 4.13
C TRP A 13 -1.67 3.64 3.16
N LEU A 14 -0.78 4.52 3.65
CA LEU A 14 0.23 5.16 2.82
C LEU A 14 1.15 4.13 2.15
N GLY A 15 1.65 3.15 2.91
CA GLY A 15 2.43 2.04 2.38
C GLY A 15 1.68 1.26 1.30
N ARG A 16 0.38 1.01 1.50
CA ARG A 16 -0.47 0.35 0.50
C ARG A 16 -0.61 1.19 -0.78
N TYR A 17 -0.94 2.47 -0.67
CA TYR A 17 -1.15 3.33 -1.85
C TYR A 17 0.12 3.49 -2.67
N LEU A 18 1.26 3.77 -2.06
CA LEU A 18 2.53 3.93 -2.78
C LEU A 18 2.92 2.63 -3.49
N THR A 19 2.81 1.48 -2.83
CA THR A 19 3.10 0.17 -3.44
C THR A 19 2.19 -0.14 -4.63
N ARG A 20 0.90 0.23 -4.53
CA ARG A 20 -0.06 0.07 -5.63
C ARG A 20 0.30 0.92 -6.84
N ILE A 21 0.65 2.18 -6.60
CA ILE A 21 1.07 3.12 -7.66
C ILE A 21 2.35 2.62 -8.32
N GLN A 22 3.37 2.23 -7.57
CA GLN A 22 4.62 1.69 -8.10
C GLN A 22 4.39 0.47 -9.00
N TYR A 23 3.54 -0.48 -8.54
CA TYR A 23 3.21 -1.62 -9.38
C TYR A 23 2.50 -1.20 -10.67
N LEU A 24 1.51 -0.32 -10.58
CA LEU A 24 0.79 0.17 -11.73
C LEU A 24 1.75 0.89 -12.71
N CYS A 25 2.69 1.69 -12.20
CA CYS A 25 3.75 2.31 -13.00
C CYS A 25 4.61 1.28 -13.73
N SER A 26 4.96 0.18 -13.08
CA SER A 26 5.75 -0.89 -13.69
C SER A 26 5.04 -1.62 -14.84
N GLN A 27 3.71 -1.59 -14.85
CA GLN A 27 2.87 -2.24 -15.88
C GLN A 27 2.44 -1.27 -16.98
N PHE A 28 2.37 0.02 -16.67
CA PHE A 28 1.83 1.04 -17.59
C PHE A 28 2.88 1.48 -18.62
N PRO A 29 2.52 1.68 -19.90
CA PRO A 29 1.21 1.34 -20.48
C PRO A 29 1.07 -0.16 -20.76
N PHE A 30 -0.11 -0.71 -20.51
CA PHE A 30 -0.43 -2.08 -20.92
C PHE A 30 -0.37 -2.19 -22.45
N LYS A 31 0.48 -3.08 -22.95
CA LYS A 31 0.70 -3.29 -24.39
C LYS A 31 0.01 -4.53 -24.92
N ASN A 32 -0.46 -5.39 -24.05
CA ASN A 32 -1.02 -6.70 -24.38
C ASN A 32 -2.41 -6.84 -23.74
N ASN A 33 -3.41 -7.18 -24.58
CA ASN A 33 -4.79 -7.35 -24.13
C ASN A 33 -4.94 -8.45 -23.08
N THR A 34 -4.18 -9.54 -23.17
CA THR A 34 -4.26 -10.64 -22.20
C THR A 34 -3.84 -10.15 -20.81
N SER A 35 -2.67 -9.52 -20.70
CA SER A 35 -2.21 -8.98 -19.40
C SER A 35 -3.10 -7.87 -18.87
N ALA A 36 -3.66 -7.04 -19.75
CA ALA A 36 -4.60 -5.98 -19.37
C ALA A 36 -5.91 -6.57 -18.81
N LEU A 37 -6.45 -7.60 -19.47
CA LEU A 37 -7.66 -8.28 -19.02
C LEU A 37 -7.45 -9.06 -17.72
N ASP A 38 -6.31 -9.74 -17.58
CA ASP A 38 -5.95 -10.43 -16.34
C ASP A 38 -5.90 -9.43 -15.17
N TYR A 39 -5.30 -8.26 -15.38
CA TYR A 39 -5.27 -7.19 -14.39
C TYR A 39 -6.68 -6.64 -14.11
N ALA A 40 -7.43 -6.28 -15.17
CA ALA A 40 -8.79 -5.74 -15.03
C ALA A 40 -9.70 -6.70 -14.27
N HIS A 41 -9.68 -7.99 -14.60
CA HIS A 41 -10.48 -9.02 -13.91
C HIS A 41 -10.04 -9.18 -12.44
N ALA A 42 -8.73 -9.22 -12.17
CA ALA A 42 -8.20 -9.39 -10.82
C ALA A 42 -8.63 -8.26 -9.88
N PHE A 43 -8.75 -7.04 -10.41
CA PHE A 43 -9.13 -5.84 -9.65
C PHE A 43 -10.56 -5.36 -9.91
N CYS A 44 -11.40 -6.16 -10.59
CA CYS A 44 -12.80 -5.86 -10.91
C CYS A 44 -12.96 -4.52 -11.64
N LEU A 45 -12.05 -4.20 -12.55
CA LEU A 45 -12.08 -2.98 -13.35
C LEU A 45 -12.91 -3.20 -14.63
N PRO A 46 -13.74 -2.24 -15.04
CA PRO A 46 -14.59 -2.35 -16.22
C PRO A 46 -13.85 -2.06 -17.53
N ALA A 47 -12.65 -2.63 -17.71
CA ALA A 47 -11.86 -2.54 -18.92
C ALA A 47 -11.97 -3.84 -19.73
N PHE A 48 -11.99 -3.74 -21.05
CA PHE A 48 -12.21 -4.85 -21.98
C PHE A 48 -11.04 -5.09 -22.93
N ASP A 49 -10.01 -4.24 -22.89
CA ASP A 49 -8.75 -4.37 -23.60
C ASP A 49 -7.66 -3.46 -23.00
N ALA A 50 -6.45 -3.50 -23.55
CA ALA A 50 -5.35 -2.68 -23.09
C ALA A 50 -5.59 -1.17 -23.29
N SER A 51 -6.28 -0.75 -24.36
CA SER A 51 -6.59 0.66 -24.60
C SER A 51 -7.53 1.21 -23.56
N SER A 52 -8.67 0.54 -23.33
CA SER A 52 -9.66 0.96 -22.34
C SER A 52 -9.11 0.94 -20.91
N LEU A 53 -8.23 0.00 -20.58
CA LEU A 53 -7.55 -0.01 -19.28
C LEU A 53 -6.59 1.16 -19.14
N ASN A 54 -5.77 1.45 -20.16
CA ASN A 54 -4.85 2.58 -20.14
C ASN A 54 -5.60 3.92 -20.04
N GLU A 55 -6.69 4.09 -20.79
CA GLU A 55 -7.55 5.29 -20.69
C GLU A 55 -8.11 5.46 -19.28
N MET A 56 -8.63 4.39 -18.68
CA MET A 56 -9.15 4.41 -17.30
C MET A 56 -8.08 4.79 -16.27
N ILE A 57 -6.85 4.27 -16.42
CA ILE A 57 -5.74 4.57 -15.51
C ILE A 57 -5.34 6.06 -15.60
N LEU A 58 -5.47 6.67 -16.76
CA LEU A 58 -5.16 8.09 -16.98
C LEU A 58 -6.31 9.04 -16.66
N ASP A 59 -7.55 8.55 -16.62
CA ASP A 59 -8.73 9.38 -16.34
C ASP A 59 -8.80 9.72 -14.85
N ALA A 60 -8.57 10.99 -14.52
CA ALA A 60 -8.55 11.49 -13.14
C ALA A 60 -9.86 11.26 -12.37
N GLU A 61 -10.99 11.07 -13.04
CA GLU A 61 -12.28 10.81 -12.41
C GLU A 61 -12.45 9.33 -11.98
N GLN A 62 -11.59 8.43 -12.48
CA GLN A 62 -11.68 7.01 -12.16
C GLN A 62 -11.00 6.69 -10.83
N PRO A 63 -11.66 5.92 -9.94
CA PRO A 63 -11.08 5.55 -8.63
C PRO A 63 -9.76 4.77 -8.72
N ALA A 64 -9.55 4.02 -9.81
CA ALA A 64 -8.34 3.24 -10.05
C ALA A 64 -7.24 4.01 -10.78
N SER A 65 -7.45 5.29 -11.10
CA SER A 65 -6.48 6.11 -11.82
C SER A 65 -5.25 6.44 -10.98
N PHE A 66 -4.15 6.76 -11.64
CA PHE A 66 -2.96 7.31 -10.97
C PHE A 66 -3.29 8.51 -10.12
N HIS A 67 -4.11 9.43 -10.65
CA HIS A 67 -4.49 10.66 -9.95
C HIS A 67 -5.18 10.36 -8.61
N GLN A 68 -6.22 9.51 -8.61
CA GLN A 68 -6.98 9.21 -7.39
C GLN A 68 -6.14 8.44 -6.37
N GLN A 69 -5.35 7.47 -6.80
CA GLN A 69 -4.44 6.72 -5.91
C GLN A 69 -3.40 7.65 -5.28
N PHE A 70 -2.85 8.58 -6.07
CA PHE A 70 -1.88 9.55 -5.58
C PHE A 70 -2.51 10.57 -4.62
N GLN A 71 -3.75 11.02 -4.86
CA GLN A 71 -4.47 11.89 -3.92
C GLN A 71 -4.70 11.20 -2.57
N ASN A 72 -4.99 9.90 -2.56
CA ASN A 72 -5.12 9.14 -1.32
C ASN A 72 -3.79 9.10 -0.54
N ALA A 73 -2.67 8.81 -1.22
CA ALA A 73 -1.34 8.86 -0.62
C ALA A 73 -1.00 10.24 -0.05
N LYS A 74 -1.30 11.30 -0.82
CA LYS A 74 -1.12 12.69 -0.42
C LYS A 74 -1.90 13.04 0.84
N ASN A 75 -3.17 12.66 0.91
CA ASN A 75 -4.01 12.91 2.09
C ASN A 75 -3.40 12.25 3.34
N ASN A 76 -2.95 11.00 3.22
CA ASN A 76 -2.28 10.30 4.32
C ASN A 76 -0.99 11.02 4.76
N ILE A 77 -0.18 11.54 3.84
CA ILE A 77 1.02 12.32 4.17
C ILE A 77 0.63 13.59 4.96
N TYR A 78 -0.41 14.30 4.57
CA TYR A 78 -0.87 15.48 5.31
C TYR A 78 -1.37 15.14 6.72
N ASP A 79 -2.08 14.03 6.88
CA ASP A 79 -2.57 13.56 8.17
C ASP A 79 -1.43 13.11 9.11
N LEU A 80 -0.27 12.77 8.55
CA LEU A 80 0.93 12.40 9.28
C LEU A 80 1.81 13.60 9.70
N ARG A 81 1.36 14.82 9.47
CA ARG A 81 2.06 16.02 9.93
C ARG A 81 2.23 16.00 11.45
N GLY A 82 3.49 16.02 11.90
CA GLY A 82 3.84 15.94 13.32
C GLY A 82 4.03 14.51 13.86
N VAL A 83 3.88 13.51 13.00
CA VAL A 83 4.20 12.10 13.26
C VAL A 83 5.57 11.76 12.65
N ILE A 84 5.73 12.07 11.37
CA ILE A 84 7.02 11.98 10.66
C ILE A 84 7.89 13.20 11.01
N SER A 85 9.19 13.09 10.77
CA SER A 85 10.12 14.19 11.04
C SER A 85 9.76 15.44 10.22
N ALA A 86 10.10 16.63 10.74
CA ALA A 86 9.83 17.87 10.01
C ALA A 86 10.58 17.93 8.67
N GLN A 87 11.76 17.30 8.60
CA GLN A 87 12.55 17.20 7.38
C GLN A 87 11.83 16.32 6.34
N SER A 88 11.45 15.09 6.70
CA SER A 88 10.74 14.17 5.81
C SER A 88 9.41 14.76 5.36
N PHE A 89 8.66 15.40 6.28
CA PHE A 89 7.40 16.06 5.90
C PHE A 89 7.62 17.16 4.86
N ALA A 90 8.67 17.97 5.00
CA ALA A 90 8.98 19.03 4.03
C ALA A 90 9.39 18.42 2.67
N GLU A 91 10.21 17.39 2.68
CA GLU A 91 10.66 16.67 1.48
C GLU A 91 9.50 16.01 0.75
N LEU A 92 8.65 15.24 1.45
CA LEU A 92 7.43 14.65 0.90
C LEU A 92 6.50 15.69 0.28
N ASN A 93 6.30 16.85 0.94
CA ASN A 93 5.49 17.93 0.36
C ASN A 93 6.09 18.49 -0.93
N GLN A 94 7.40 18.61 -1.02
CA GLN A 94 8.07 19.05 -2.25
C GLN A 94 7.86 18.05 -3.38
N LEU A 95 8.01 16.75 -3.11
CA LEU A 95 7.75 15.66 -4.05
C LEU A 95 6.30 15.66 -4.55
N LEU A 96 5.33 15.77 -3.64
CA LEU A 96 3.92 15.85 -3.98
C LEU A 96 3.61 17.03 -4.93
N GLN A 97 4.19 18.20 -4.66
CA GLN A 97 4.02 19.39 -5.52
C GLN A 97 4.63 19.19 -6.93
N GLN A 98 5.68 18.40 -7.07
CA GLN A 98 6.25 18.07 -8.38
C GLN A 98 5.29 17.20 -9.20
N ALA A 99 4.73 16.15 -8.59
CA ALA A 99 3.74 15.28 -9.24
C ALA A 99 2.44 16.01 -9.60
N GLU A 100 1.99 16.97 -8.79
CA GLU A 100 0.82 17.81 -9.10
C GLU A 100 1.02 18.68 -10.35
N LYS A 101 2.22 19.19 -10.54
CA LYS A 101 2.57 20.00 -11.71
C LYS A 101 2.74 19.18 -12.97
N ASN A 102 3.13 17.93 -12.84
CA ASN A 102 3.39 17.03 -13.93
C ASN A 102 3.04 15.59 -13.55
N ALA A 103 1.87 15.12 -13.96
CA ALA A 103 1.40 13.76 -13.70
C ALA A 103 2.35 12.66 -14.24
N GLY A 104 3.19 12.98 -15.22
CA GLY A 104 4.23 12.06 -15.73
C GLY A 104 5.32 11.73 -14.70
N LEU A 105 5.45 12.53 -13.63
CA LEU A 105 6.42 12.31 -12.56
C LEU A 105 5.86 11.46 -11.40
N ILE A 106 4.59 11.06 -11.43
CA ILE A 106 3.96 10.33 -10.31
C ILE A 106 4.75 9.07 -9.94
N CYS A 107 5.27 8.35 -10.93
CA CYS A 107 6.01 7.11 -10.70
C CYS A 107 7.33 7.38 -9.97
N ASP A 108 8.12 8.32 -10.47
CA ASP A 108 9.41 8.69 -9.86
C ASP A 108 9.20 9.27 -8.45
N VAL A 109 8.18 10.13 -8.29
CA VAL A 109 7.82 10.71 -6.98
C VAL A 109 7.39 9.63 -5.98
N CYS A 110 6.68 8.59 -6.41
CA CYS A 110 6.31 7.50 -5.51
C CYS A 110 7.53 6.72 -5.02
N ASP A 111 8.53 6.50 -5.88
CA ASP A 111 9.77 5.83 -5.50
C ASP A 111 10.54 6.70 -4.48
N GLU A 112 10.71 7.99 -4.75
CA GLU A 112 11.35 8.93 -3.82
C GLU A 112 10.58 9.07 -2.49
N CYS A 113 9.24 9.05 -2.49
CA CYS A 113 8.45 9.05 -1.26
C CYS A 113 8.69 7.80 -0.40
N ASN A 114 8.84 6.62 -1.02
CA ASN A 114 9.20 5.41 -0.28
C ASN A 114 10.58 5.55 0.38
N ASP A 115 11.58 6.02 -0.36
CA ASP A 115 12.93 6.21 0.16
C ASP A 115 12.95 7.14 1.39
N VAL A 116 12.19 8.24 1.35
CA VAL A 116 12.05 9.18 2.47
C VAL A 116 11.41 8.52 3.70
N LEU A 117 10.36 7.72 3.49
CA LEU A 117 9.62 7.06 4.59
C LEU A 117 10.39 5.88 5.18
N GLU A 118 11.16 5.15 4.37
CA GLU A 118 12.03 4.06 4.83
C GLU A 118 13.25 4.56 5.58
N ALA A 119 13.66 5.83 5.38
CA ALA A 119 14.74 6.47 6.10
C ALA A 119 14.33 7.04 7.46
N GLU A 120 13.04 7.05 7.82
CA GLU A 120 12.58 7.49 9.15
C GLU A 120 13.11 6.58 10.25
N GLU A 121 13.56 7.18 11.35
CA GLU A 121 14.17 6.46 12.47
C GLU A 121 13.15 5.83 13.43
N ASP A 122 11.86 6.17 13.32
CA ASP A 122 10.82 5.63 14.19
C ASP A 122 10.47 4.20 13.78
N GLU A 123 10.81 3.24 14.64
CA GLU A 123 10.61 1.81 14.41
C GLU A 123 9.14 1.45 14.17
N LEU A 124 8.21 2.06 14.88
CA LEU A 124 6.77 1.79 14.70
C LEU A 124 6.27 2.32 13.36
N LEU A 125 6.76 3.49 12.92
CA LEU A 125 6.45 4.03 11.60
C LEU A 125 6.94 3.06 10.52
N PHE A 126 8.19 2.62 10.60
CA PHE A 126 8.75 1.65 9.67
C PHE A 126 7.94 0.35 9.63
N LEU A 127 7.56 -0.20 10.79
CA LEU A 127 6.80 -1.46 10.86
C LEU A 127 5.42 -1.33 10.21
N PHE A 128 4.64 -0.28 10.51
CA PHE A 128 3.32 -0.10 9.91
C PHE A 128 3.37 0.25 8.44
N PHE A 129 4.36 1.05 8.02
CA PHE A 129 4.58 1.35 6.61
C PHE A 129 4.92 0.09 5.81
N SER A 130 5.89 -0.70 6.28
CA SER A 130 6.30 -1.96 5.68
C SER A 130 5.16 -2.99 5.69
N LEU A 131 4.36 -3.05 6.76
CA LEU A 131 3.17 -3.90 6.82
C LEU A 131 2.19 -3.53 5.69
N GLY A 132 1.92 -2.24 5.49
CA GLY A 132 1.08 -1.75 4.40
C GLY A 132 1.60 -2.16 3.02
N GLN A 133 2.90 -1.97 2.78
CA GLN A 133 3.56 -2.37 1.53
C GLN A 133 3.41 -3.87 1.27
N LYS A 134 3.68 -4.73 2.26
CA LYS A 134 3.63 -6.20 2.12
C LYS A 134 2.20 -6.72 2.00
N MET A 135 1.25 -6.10 2.69
CA MET A 135 -0.17 -6.43 2.54
C MET A 135 -0.68 -6.12 1.13
N GLU A 136 -0.32 -4.97 0.56
CA GLU A 136 -0.69 -4.64 -0.82
C GLU A 136 -0.02 -5.58 -1.84
N GLN A 137 1.24 -5.91 -1.63
CA GLN A 137 1.97 -6.86 -2.46
C GLN A 137 1.32 -8.25 -2.43
N LEU A 138 0.92 -8.74 -1.25
CA LEU A 138 0.27 -10.04 -1.07
C LEU A 138 -1.12 -10.07 -1.72
N ASP A 139 -1.95 -9.04 -1.51
CA ASP A 139 -3.29 -8.93 -2.15
C ASP A 139 -3.18 -9.05 -3.67
N ARG A 140 -2.26 -8.28 -4.26
CA ARG A 140 -1.99 -8.33 -5.68
C ARG A 140 -1.53 -9.71 -6.15
N GLN A 141 -0.58 -10.34 -5.45
CA GLN A 141 -0.07 -11.65 -5.81
C GLN A 141 -1.17 -12.73 -5.77
N ILE A 142 -2.03 -12.70 -4.76
CA ILE A 142 -3.17 -13.61 -4.65
C ILE A 142 -4.13 -13.40 -5.81
N ARG A 143 -4.53 -12.15 -6.09
CA ARG A 143 -5.47 -11.81 -7.17
C ARG A 143 -4.94 -12.20 -8.55
N LEU A 144 -3.65 -11.96 -8.79
CA LEU A 144 -2.98 -12.28 -10.05
C LEU A 144 -2.45 -13.72 -10.10
N LYS A 145 -2.72 -14.55 -9.07
CA LYS A 145 -2.25 -15.93 -8.95
C LYS A 145 -0.73 -16.08 -9.10
N GLN A 146 0.01 -15.10 -8.55
CA GLN A 146 1.47 -15.08 -8.53
C GLN A 146 2.01 -15.77 -7.29
N THR A 147 3.30 -16.12 -7.31
CA THR A 147 4.00 -16.68 -6.16
C THR A 147 4.11 -15.68 -5.03
N SER A 148 3.70 -16.06 -3.81
CA SER A 148 3.68 -15.18 -2.63
C SER A 148 4.58 -15.64 -1.48
N ALA A 149 5.40 -16.69 -1.69
CA ALA A 149 6.19 -17.30 -0.61
C ALA A 149 7.15 -16.32 0.08
N GLN A 150 7.86 -15.50 -0.69
CA GLN A 150 8.76 -14.48 -0.14
C GLN A 150 7.99 -13.40 0.63
N THR A 151 6.90 -12.88 0.07
CA THR A 151 6.06 -11.86 0.74
C THR A 151 5.49 -12.39 2.05
N LEU A 152 5.05 -13.64 2.09
CA LEU A 152 4.59 -14.30 3.33
C LEU A 152 5.70 -14.45 4.36
N GLN A 153 6.93 -14.72 3.94
CA GLN A 153 8.08 -14.78 4.85
C GLN A 153 8.38 -13.41 5.45
N GLU A 154 8.41 -12.37 4.62
CA GLU A 154 8.67 -10.99 5.05
C GLU A 154 7.56 -10.47 5.99
N LEU A 155 6.28 -10.73 5.65
CA LEU A 155 5.16 -10.45 6.54
C LEU A 155 5.28 -11.17 7.89
N GLY A 156 5.74 -12.42 7.89
CA GLY A 156 5.98 -13.15 9.13
C GLY A 156 6.94 -12.44 10.08
N GLY A 157 8.04 -11.92 9.55
CA GLY A 157 9.00 -11.12 10.33
C GLY A 157 8.41 -9.82 10.87
N LEU A 158 7.59 -9.12 10.08
CA LEU A 158 6.90 -7.89 10.53
C LEU A 158 5.89 -8.19 11.65
N ILE A 159 5.11 -9.27 11.52
CA ILE A 159 4.14 -9.69 12.55
C ILE A 159 4.86 -10.06 13.86
N GLU A 160 5.97 -10.78 13.78
CA GLU A 160 6.80 -11.10 14.95
C GLU A 160 7.35 -9.83 15.63
N SER A 161 7.78 -8.84 14.85
CA SER A 161 8.25 -7.55 15.38
C SER A 161 7.11 -6.76 16.04
N LEU A 162 5.91 -6.73 15.45
CA LEU A 162 4.72 -6.11 16.04
C LEU A 162 4.29 -6.80 17.33
N ASP A 163 4.37 -8.14 17.40
CA ASP A 163 4.05 -8.90 18.60
C ASP A 163 5.04 -8.60 19.75
N GLN A 164 6.33 -8.46 19.44
CA GLN A 164 7.36 -8.04 20.41
C GLN A 164 7.10 -6.63 20.97
N GLN A 165 6.46 -5.75 20.20
CA GLN A 165 6.02 -4.43 20.63
C GLN A 165 4.68 -4.47 21.40
N GLY A 166 4.09 -5.65 21.60
CA GLY A 166 2.81 -5.84 22.28
C GLY A 166 1.59 -5.38 21.47
N LEU A 167 1.73 -5.22 20.15
CA LEU A 167 0.71 -4.64 19.28
C LEU A 167 -0.11 -5.69 18.53
N ALA A 168 0.33 -6.95 18.47
CA ALA A 168 -0.34 -7.96 17.65
C ALA A 168 -0.90 -9.12 18.47
N SER A 169 -2.20 -9.35 18.32
CA SER A 169 -2.86 -10.63 18.63
C SER A 169 -3.42 -11.21 17.32
N LEU A 170 -2.52 -11.60 16.39
CA LEU A 170 -2.89 -12.05 15.04
C LEU A 170 -2.64 -13.55 14.77
N PRO A 171 -2.33 -14.43 15.76
CA PRO A 171 -1.70 -15.70 15.46
C PRO A 171 -2.57 -16.64 14.59
N ASP A 172 -3.88 -16.73 14.85
CA ASP A 172 -4.72 -17.72 14.18
C ASP A 172 -5.01 -17.37 12.72
N ALA A 173 -5.43 -16.15 12.45
CA ALA A 173 -5.71 -15.68 11.09
C ALA A 173 -4.45 -15.67 10.22
N TRP A 174 -3.30 -15.31 10.82
CA TRP A 174 -2.00 -15.37 10.14
C TRP A 174 -1.59 -16.80 9.79
N ILE A 175 -1.74 -17.73 10.74
CA ILE A 175 -1.42 -19.14 10.53
C ILE A 175 -2.27 -19.74 9.39
N GLU A 176 -3.55 -19.41 9.32
CA GLU A 176 -4.43 -19.86 8.25
C GLU A 176 -4.05 -19.28 6.90
N LEU A 177 -3.78 -17.97 6.82
CA LEU A 177 -3.33 -17.31 5.60
C LEU A 177 -2.02 -17.89 5.08
N LYS A 178 -1.06 -18.13 5.99
CA LYS A 178 0.25 -18.71 5.65
C LYS A 178 0.15 -20.14 5.12
N LYS A 179 -0.80 -20.94 5.62
CA LYS A 179 -1.04 -22.32 5.14
C LYS A 179 -1.64 -22.34 3.74
N GLN A 180 -2.56 -21.43 3.46
CA GLN A 180 -3.26 -21.37 2.19
C GLN A 180 -3.56 -19.91 1.83
N PRO A 181 -2.68 -19.25 1.08
CA PRO A 181 -2.84 -17.84 0.69
C PRO A 181 -3.87 -17.71 -0.43
N ASP A 182 -5.12 -17.53 -0.05
CA ASP A 182 -6.24 -17.23 -0.93
C ASP A 182 -6.97 -15.94 -0.52
N SER A 183 -7.87 -15.45 -1.36
CA SER A 183 -8.57 -14.18 -1.13
C SER A 183 -9.40 -14.19 0.16
N MET A 184 -10.05 -15.32 0.50
CA MET A 184 -10.89 -15.41 1.70
C MET A 184 -10.05 -15.26 2.97
N ARG A 185 -8.91 -15.97 3.06
CA ARG A 185 -8.00 -15.90 4.20
C ARG A 185 -7.26 -14.58 4.26
N TYR A 186 -6.95 -14.02 3.10
CA TYR A 186 -6.38 -12.67 3.04
C TYR A 186 -7.32 -11.62 3.63
N TYR A 187 -8.60 -11.61 3.24
CA TYR A 187 -9.58 -10.68 3.80
C TYR A 187 -9.79 -10.89 5.29
N HIS A 188 -9.91 -12.15 5.74
CA HIS A 188 -10.00 -12.45 7.16
C HIS A 188 -8.80 -11.93 7.94
N PHE A 189 -7.59 -12.07 7.41
CA PHE A 189 -6.38 -11.52 8.03
C PHE A 189 -6.36 -9.99 7.97
N SER A 190 -6.78 -9.37 6.86
CA SER A 190 -6.90 -7.92 6.72
C SER A 190 -7.85 -7.31 7.74
N ASP A 191 -9.01 -7.94 7.99
CA ASP A 191 -9.97 -7.50 8.99
C ASP A 191 -9.36 -7.51 10.41
N HIS A 192 -8.47 -8.47 10.71
CA HIS A 192 -7.74 -8.49 11.98
C HIS A 192 -6.71 -7.35 12.07
N ILE A 193 -6.02 -7.03 10.97
CA ILE A 193 -5.12 -5.86 10.92
C ILE A 193 -5.92 -4.57 11.16
N ASP A 194 -7.08 -4.40 10.52
CA ASP A 194 -7.93 -3.23 10.71
C ASP A 194 -8.42 -3.11 12.17
N SER A 195 -8.72 -4.25 12.81
CA SER A 195 -9.09 -4.29 14.22
C SER A 195 -7.99 -3.83 15.18
N LEU A 196 -6.70 -3.98 14.81
CA LEU A 196 -5.59 -3.42 15.62
C LEU A 196 -5.70 -1.90 15.75
N PHE A 197 -6.13 -1.22 14.68
CA PHE A 197 -6.30 0.23 14.68
C PHE A 197 -7.52 0.69 15.50
N GLU A 198 -8.48 -0.18 15.78
CA GLU A 198 -9.63 0.13 16.62
C GLU A 198 -9.34 -0.06 18.13
N MET A 199 -8.55 -1.08 18.48
CA MET A 199 -8.25 -1.41 19.88
C MET A 199 -7.38 -0.37 20.61
N VAL A 200 -6.60 0.42 19.90
CA VAL A 200 -5.73 1.47 20.47
C VAL A 200 -6.54 2.73 20.85
N ARG A 201 -7.86 2.75 20.68
CA ARG A 201 -8.74 3.86 21.07
C ARG A 201 -9.16 3.86 22.54
N LEU A 202 -8.64 2.95 23.37
CA LEU A 202 -8.84 2.86 24.81
C LEU A 202 -7.59 3.33 25.55
#